data_d79184a3de52da30ba61a95d804b25bd
#
_entry.id   d79184a3de52da30ba61a95d804b25bd
#
_cell.length_a   1.000
_cell.length_b   1.000
_cell.length_c   1.000
_cell.angle_alpha   90.00
_cell.angle_beta   90.00
_cell.angle_gamma   90.00
#
_symmetry.space_group_name_H-M   'P 1'
#
loop_
_entity.id
_entity.type
_entity.pdbx_description
1 polymer ?
#
loop_
_entity_poly.entity_id
_entity_poly.type
_entity_poly.pdbx_seq_one_letter_code
_entity_poly.pdbx_strand_id
1 'polypeptide(L)'
;VLTNEKYIGNNVFNRASAKLSSKRSATPPEMWIRAVGAFPAIVDPELFQAARAVLARRNRQLSDDEMLAMLQDLYAQHGRLSSVIIDQSRDMPDSLTYRQRFGSLGRVYRLVGFVQQRADWSIEINRTLRRLHSDVYRQVITNIEELGGTVARDGPKGLITINGEFTGSIVIARCLSTRGGGAMRWTLRLDTALRPDITIAVRLAPDNEQPLDYYLLPQIDIKASRLRIAQRNAIFLDAYRFDSLHRFFEISARTRLRIAE
;
A
#
# COMPACT_ATOMS: atom_id res chain seq x y z
N VAL A 1 -9.04 -28.02 9.70
CA VAL A 1 -9.63 -28.16 11.02
C VAL A 1 -11.14 -27.92 10.95
N LEU A 2 -11.64 -26.74 10.60
CA LEU A 2 -13.06 -26.35 10.62
C LEU A 2 -13.97 -27.10 9.63
N THR A 3 -13.43 -27.94 8.75
CA THR A 3 -14.22 -28.77 7.80
C THR A 3 -14.09 -30.27 8.10
N ASN A 4 -13.38 -30.64 9.14
CA ASN A 4 -13.14 -32.04 9.46
C ASN A 4 -14.24 -32.57 10.41
N GLU A 5 -15.10 -33.40 9.88
CA GLU A 5 -16.25 -33.97 10.61
C GLU A 5 -15.87 -34.85 11.83
N LYS A 6 -14.59 -35.20 12.03
CA LYS A 6 -14.12 -35.87 13.22
C LYS A 6 -14.34 -35.09 14.49
N TYR A 7 -14.34 -33.75 14.40
CA TYR A 7 -14.57 -32.88 15.55
C TYR A 7 -16.00 -32.97 16.10
N ILE A 8 -16.95 -33.38 15.26
CA ILE A 8 -18.35 -33.64 15.66
C ILE A 8 -18.64 -35.16 15.81
N GLY A 9 -17.59 -35.97 15.93
CA GLY A 9 -17.70 -37.40 16.20
C GLY A 9 -17.90 -38.29 14.96
N ASN A 10 -17.88 -37.74 13.74
CA ASN A 10 -18.05 -38.53 12.52
C ASN A 10 -16.70 -39.00 11.96
N ASN A 11 -16.68 -40.20 11.41
CA ASN A 11 -15.55 -40.66 10.62
C ASN A 11 -15.91 -40.63 9.13
N VAL A 12 -15.09 -39.97 8.32
CA VAL A 12 -15.26 -39.89 6.88
C VAL A 12 -14.09 -40.50 6.16
N PHE A 13 -14.36 -41.53 5.40
CA PHE A 13 -13.41 -42.28 4.60
C PHE A 13 -13.57 -41.98 3.10
N ASN A 14 -12.56 -42.30 2.29
CA ASN A 14 -12.53 -42.13 0.85
C ASN A 14 -12.62 -40.65 0.36
N ARG A 15 -12.06 -39.71 1.14
CA ARG A 15 -12.02 -38.28 0.76
C ARG A 15 -11.02 -38.00 -0.36
N ALA A 16 -10.02 -38.87 -0.52
CA ALA A 16 -9.02 -38.73 -1.55
C ALA A 16 -8.50 -40.13 -1.95
N SER A 17 -8.18 -40.31 -3.22
CA SER A 17 -7.61 -41.52 -3.79
C SER A 17 -6.19 -41.27 -4.29
N ALA A 18 -5.30 -42.22 -4.02
CA ALA A 18 -3.91 -42.24 -4.50
C ALA A 18 -3.61 -43.51 -5.30
N LYS A 19 -4.63 -44.15 -5.93
CA LYS A 19 -4.50 -45.41 -6.67
C LYS A 19 -3.43 -45.25 -7.76
N LEU A 20 -2.32 -45.98 -7.60
CA LEU A 20 -1.23 -46.13 -8.58
C LEU A 20 -0.65 -44.83 -9.14
N SER A 21 -0.92 -43.68 -8.51
CA SER A 21 -0.43 -42.38 -8.93
C SER A 21 0.30 -41.68 -7.80
N SER A 22 1.36 -40.96 -8.12
CA SER A 22 2.07 -40.09 -7.16
C SER A 22 1.26 -38.84 -6.75
N LYS A 23 0.17 -38.53 -7.49
CA LYS A 23 -0.70 -37.38 -7.18
C LYS A 23 -1.99 -37.86 -6.51
N ARG A 24 -2.24 -37.32 -5.35
CA ARG A 24 -3.47 -37.51 -4.60
C ARG A 24 -4.61 -36.69 -5.24
N SER A 25 -5.68 -37.37 -5.71
CA SER A 25 -6.87 -36.72 -6.25
C SER A 25 -7.99 -36.69 -5.21
N ALA A 26 -8.76 -35.58 -5.17
CA ALA A 26 -9.94 -35.52 -4.32
C ALA A 26 -11.06 -36.41 -4.87
N THR A 27 -11.73 -37.15 -3.99
CA THR A 27 -12.90 -37.96 -4.35
C THR A 27 -14.16 -37.10 -4.18
N PRO A 28 -15.14 -37.14 -5.12
CA PRO A 28 -16.40 -36.43 -4.98
C PRO A 28 -17.12 -36.75 -3.67
N PRO A 29 -17.78 -35.77 -3.02
CA PRO A 29 -18.42 -35.96 -1.72
C PRO A 29 -19.50 -37.06 -1.69
N GLU A 30 -20.12 -37.38 -2.82
CA GLU A 30 -21.11 -38.43 -2.98
C GLU A 30 -20.52 -39.84 -2.78
N MET A 31 -19.23 -39.97 -3.02
CA MET A 31 -18.47 -41.24 -2.87
C MET A 31 -17.83 -41.37 -1.50
N TRP A 32 -18.02 -40.41 -0.60
CA TRP A 32 -17.47 -40.49 0.75
C TRP A 32 -18.30 -41.45 1.61
N ILE A 33 -17.61 -42.32 2.34
CA ILE A 33 -18.22 -43.23 3.30
C ILE A 33 -18.23 -42.53 4.66
N ARG A 34 -19.41 -42.31 5.24
CA ARG A 34 -19.56 -41.65 6.54
C ARG A 34 -20.09 -42.61 7.60
N ALA A 35 -19.40 -42.66 8.72
CA ALA A 35 -19.90 -43.27 9.95
C ALA A 35 -20.18 -42.15 10.95
N VAL A 36 -21.48 -41.92 11.21
CA VAL A 36 -21.95 -40.89 12.13
C VAL A 36 -21.80 -41.39 13.55
N GLY A 37 -21.30 -40.53 14.48
CA GLY A 37 -21.14 -40.88 15.89
C GLY A 37 -20.07 -41.96 16.16
N ALA A 38 -19.08 -42.08 15.28
CA ALA A 38 -17.99 -43.07 15.45
C ALA A 38 -17.07 -42.72 16.65
N PHE A 39 -17.08 -41.49 17.12
CA PHE A 39 -16.28 -40.97 18.21
C PHE A 39 -17.09 -40.00 19.08
N PRO A 40 -16.71 -39.78 20.35
CA PRO A 40 -17.26 -38.67 21.13
C PRO A 40 -16.98 -37.34 20.41
N ALA A 41 -17.99 -36.50 20.29
CA ALA A 41 -17.84 -35.16 19.71
C ALA A 41 -16.99 -34.27 20.63
N ILE A 42 -16.04 -33.56 20.06
CA ILE A 42 -15.17 -32.59 20.76
C ILE A 42 -15.78 -31.19 20.68
N VAL A 43 -16.51 -30.92 19.60
CA VAL A 43 -17.17 -29.64 19.32
C VAL A 43 -18.64 -29.87 19.12
N ASP A 44 -19.45 -28.98 19.63
CA ASP A 44 -20.88 -28.98 19.42
C ASP A 44 -21.22 -28.94 17.91
N PRO A 45 -22.15 -29.82 17.44
CA PRO A 45 -22.53 -29.87 16.04
C PRO A 45 -23.07 -28.54 15.49
N GLU A 46 -23.81 -27.76 16.30
CA GLU A 46 -24.37 -26.46 15.87
C GLU A 46 -23.23 -25.44 15.64
N LEU A 47 -22.28 -25.38 16.58
CA LEU A 47 -21.10 -24.52 16.45
C LEU A 47 -20.27 -24.88 15.24
N PHE A 48 -20.10 -26.19 14.95
CA PHE A 48 -19.39 -26.66 13.77
C PHE A 48 -20.10 -26.25 12.46
N GLN A 49 -21.43 -26.37 12.41
CA GLN A 49 -22.20 -25.96 11.24
C GLN A 49 -22.16 -24.43 11.06
N ALA A 50 -22.24 -23.64 12.12
CA ALA A 50 -22.10 -22.21 12.08
C ALA A 50 -20.71 -21.80 11.51
N ALA A 51 -19.63 -22.44 11.99
CA ALA A 51 -18.30 -22.22 11.47
C ALA A 51 -18.16 -22.59 9.99
N ARG A 52 -18.76 -23.71 9.56
CA ARG A 52 -18.81 -24.10 8.13
C ARG A 52 -19.57 -23.10 7.28
N ALA A 53 -20.69 -22.57 7.74
CA ALA A 53 -21.47 -21.56 7.04
C ALA A 53 -20.67 -20.27 6.86
N VAL A 54 -19.93 -19.83 7.89
CA VAL A 54 -19.02 -18.68 7.79
C VAL A 54 -17.92 -18.92 6.77
N LEU A 55 -17.31 -20.13 6.78
CA LEU A 55 -16.27 -20.49 5.78
C LEU A 55 -16.83 -20.55 4.37
N ALA A 56 -18.00 -21.16 4.18
CA ALA A 56 -18.66 -21.23 2.87
C ALA A 56 -18.94 -19.82 2.33
N ARG A 57 -19.40 -18.90 3.17
CA ARG A 57 -19.65 -17.49 2.81
C ARG A 57 -18.34 -16.75 2.47
N ARG A 58 -17.24 -17.00 3.21
CA ARG A 58 -15.92 -16.43 2.93
C ARG A 58 -15.26 -17.00 1.67
N ASN A 59 -15.49 -18.28 1.39
CA ASN A 59 -14.92 -18.98 0.24
C ASN A 59 -15.84 -18.96 -0.98
N ARG A 60 -16.98 -18.26 -0.90
CA ARG A 60 -17.88 -18.10 -2.05
C ARG A 60 -17.12 -17.37 -3.15
N GLN A 61 -16.90 -18.04 -4.24
CA GLN A 61 -16.38 -17.41 -5.45
C GLN A 61 -17.53 -16.60 -6.07
N LEU A 62 -17.36 -15.30 -6.09
CA LEU A 62 -18.27 -14.40 -6.80
C LEU A 62 -18.24 -14.74 -8.30
N SER A 63 -19.40 -14.74 -8.95
CA SER A 63 -19.47 -14.84 -10.40
C SER A 63 -18.93 -13.57 -11.06
N ASP A 64 -18.65 -13.63 -12.36
CA ASP A 64 -18.20 -12.47 -13.13
C ASP A 64 -19.26 -11.36 -13.11
N ASP A 65 -20.54 -11.74 -13.26
CA ASP A 65 -21.67 -10.80 -13.23
C ASP A 65 -21.83 -10.14 -11.86
N GLU A 66 -21.72 -10.90 -10.77
CA GLU A 66 -21.75 -10.34 -9.41
C GLU A 66 -20.60 -9.33 -9.20
N MET A 67 -19.40 -9.66 -9.68
CA MET A 67 -18.26 -8.75 -9.58
C MET A 67 -18.47 -7.47 -10.39
N LEU A 68 -19.01 -7.58 -11.60
CA LEU A 68 -19.30 -6.43 -12.45
C LEU A 68 -20.43 -5.57 -11.87
N ALA A 69 -21.50 -6.18 -11.32
CA ALA A 69 -22.58 -5.47 -10.65
C ALA A 69 -22.06 -4.65 -9.46
N MET A 70 -21.23 -5.24 -8.58
CA MET A 70 -20.59 -4.53 -7.47
C MET A 70 -19.78 -3.31 -7.93
N LEU A 71 -19.12 -3.43 -9.07
CA LEU A 71 -18.33 -2.34 -9.62
C LEU A 71 -19.21 -1.25 -10.28
N GLN A 72 -20.36 -1.64 -10.86
CA GLN A 72 -21.36 -0.69 -11.36
C GLN A 72 -21.97 0.12 -10.23
N ASP A 73 -22.32 -0.52 -9.10
CA ASP A 73 -22.83 0.16 -7.90
C ASP A 73 -21.80 1.15 -7.35
N LEU A 74 -20.52 0.73 -7.29
CA LEU A 74 -19.43 1.60 -6.87
C LEU A 74 -19.25 2.80 -7.81
N TYR A 75 -19.38 2.56 -9.12
CA TYR A 75 -19.33 3.61 -10.13
C TYR A 75 -20.52 4.59 -9.99
N ALA A 76 -21.72 4.09 -9.75
CA ALA A 76 -22.90 4.91 -9.53
C ALA A 76 -22.75 5.80 -8.28
N GLN A 77 -22.15 5.28 -7.21
CA GLN A 77 -21.92 6.01 -5.95
C GLN A 77 -20.86 7.11 -6.09
N HIS A 78 -19.76 6.84 -6.80
CA HIS A 78 -18.60 7.73 -6.84
C HIS A 78 -18.45 8.53 -8.16
N GLY A 79 -19.24 8.21 -9.20
CA GLY A 79 -19.13 8.83 -10.52
C GLY A 79 -17.81 8.55 -11.25
N ARG A 80 -16.91 7.77 -10.63
CA ARG A 80 -15.59 7.42 -11.14
C ARG A 80 -15.09 6.12 -10.54
N LEU A 81 -14.18 5.44 -11.25
CA LEU A 81 -13.53 4.22 -10.77
C LEU A 81 -12.01 4.38 -10.79
N SER A 82 -11.37 3.87 -9.76
CA SER A 82 -9.92 3.73 -9.68
C SER A 82 -9.54 2.52 -8.83
N SER A 83 -8.31 2.03 -8.95
CA SER A 83 -7.81 0.96 -8.07
C SER A 83 -7.90 1.35 -6.60
N VAL A 84 -7.69 2.63 -6.27
CA VAL A 84 -7.76 3.13 -4.90
C VAL A 84 -9.19 3.07 -4.36
N ILE A 85 -10.18 3.54 -5.12
CA ILE A 85 -11.60 3.51 -4.73
C ILE A 85 -12.06 2.05 -4.53
N ILE A 86 -11.70 1.16 -5.46
CA ILE A 86 -11.98 -0.29 -5.34
C ILE A 86 -11.31 -0.84 -4.07
N ASP A 87 -10.05 -0.48 -3.84
CA ASP A 87 -9.27 -0.99 -2.72
C ASP A 87 -9.68 -0.40 -1.37
N GLN A 88 -10.37 0.72 -1.31
CA GLN A 88 -10.98 1.29 -0.11
C GLN A 88 -12.34 0.69 0.23
N SER A 89 -13.02 0.07 -0.71
CA SER A 89 -14.32 -0.56 -0.53
C SER A 89 -14.19 -1.90 0.21
N ARG A 90 -14.88 -2.06 1.35
CA ARG A 90 -14.70 -3.25 2.23
C ARG A 90 -15.47 -4.48 1.75
N ASP A 91 -16.56 -4.29 1.02
CA ASP A 91 -17.55 -5.33 0.72
C ASP A 91 -17.39 -5.95 -0.67
N MET A 92 -16.32 -5.64 -1.39
CA MET A 92 -16.07 -6.14 -2.75
C MET A 92 -14.64 -6.65 -2.94
N PRO A 93 -14.37 -7.45 -3.99
CA PRO A 93 -13.02 -7.91 -4.32
C PRO A 93 -12.06 -6.76 -4.60
N ASP A 94 -10.77 -7.00 -4.38
CA ASP A 94 -9.73 -6.00 -4.60
C ASP A 94 -9.41 -5.76 -6.09
N SER A 95 -8.77 -4.66 -6.37
CA SER A 95 -8.36 -4.30 -7.73
C SER A 95 -7.43 -5.35 -8.36
N LEU A 96 -6.67 -6.08 -7.53
CA LEU A 96 -5.83 -7.18 -7.99
C LEU A 96 -6.68 -8.39 -8.43
N THR A 97 -7.71 -8.75 -7.67
CA THR A 97 -8.65 -9.83 -8.01
C THR A 97 -9.37 -9.54 -9.33
N TYR A 98 -9.87 -8.30 -9.52
CA TYR A 98 -10.45 -7.88 -10.79
C TYR A 98 -9.44 -7.99 -11.94
N ARG A 99 -8.21 -7.56 -11.73
CA ARG A 99 -7.16 -7.65 -12.76
C ARG A 99 -6.82 -9.08 -13.13
N GLN A 100 -6.71 -9.96 -12.15
CA GLN A 100 -6.42 -11.38 -12.38
C GLN A 100 -7.55 -12.08 -13.14
N ARG A 101 -8.80 -11.78 -12.78
CA ARG A 101 -9.97 -12.45 -13.38
C ARG A 101 -10.33 -11.94 -14.76
N PHE A 102 -10.23 -10.64 -14.99
CA PHE A 102 -10.62 -10.00 -16.26
C PHE A 102 -9.43 -9.55 -17.13
N GLY A 103 -8.20 -9.83 -16.70
CA GLY A 103 -6.97 -9.48 -17.40
C GLY A 103 -6.46 -8.08 -17.11
N SER A 104 -7.31 -7.05 -17.09
CA SER A 104 -6.90 -5.68 -16.72
C SER A 104 -8.05 -4.85 -16.17
N LEU A 105 -7.75 -3.87 -15.31
CA LEU A 105 -8.76 -2.94 -14.80
C LEU A 105 -9.41 -2.11 -15.91
N GLY A 106 -8.63 -1.72 -16.93
CA GLY A 106 -9.18 -0.97 -18.06
C GLY A 106 -10.22 -1.76 -18.89
N ARG A 107 -10.09 -3.10 -18.95
CA ARG A 107 -11.12 -3.96 -19.55
C ARG A 107 -12.37 -4.00 -18.68
N VAL A 108 -12.20 -4.18 -17.37
CA VAL A 108 -13.31 -4.20 -16.41
C VAL A 108 -14.09 -2.88 -16.43
N TYR A 109 -13.41 -1.75 -16.44
CA TYR A 109 -14.04 -0.43 -16.52
C TYR A 109 -14.90 -0.27 -17.78
N ARG A 110 -14.42 -0.73 -18.92
CA ARG A 110 -15.20 -0.74 -20.17
C ARG A 110 -16.44 -1.62 -20.08
N LEU A 111 -16.35 -2.80 -19.42
CA LEU A 111 -17.48 -3.71 -19.23
C LEU A 111 -18.60 -3.10 -18.39
N VAL A 112 -18.26 -2.25 -17.42
CA VAL A 112 -19.23 -1.52 -16.58
C VAL A 112 -19.60 -0.14 -17.16
N GLY A 113 -19.21 0.17 -18.40
CA GLY A 113 -19.55 1.43 -19.07
C GLY A 113 -18.72 2.64 -18.60
N PHE A 114 -17.70 2.41 -17.77
CA PHE A 114 -16.80 3.48 -17.34
C PHE A 114 -15.66 3.65 -18.34
N VAL A 115 -15.72 4.71 -19.12
CA VAL A 115 -14.62 5.13 -19.98
C VAL A 115 -13.63 5.92 -19.13
N GLN A 116 -12.56 5.28 -18.72
CA GLN A 116 -11.49 5.96 -18.00
C GLN A 116 -10.87 7.02 -18.90
N GLN A 117 -11.22 8.26 -18.71
CA GLN A 117 -10.42 9.37 -19.20
C GLN A 117 -9.10 9.34 -18.41
N ARG A 118 -8.13 8.63 -18.94
CA ARG A 118 -6.82 8.37 -18.31
C ARG A 118 -6.07 9.65 -17.95
N ALA A 119 -6.48 10.76 -18.55
CA ALA A 119 -5.87 12.05 -18.36
C ALA A 119 -6.25 12.69 -17.01
N ASP A 120 -7.52 12.72 -16.62
CA ASP A 120 -7.96 13.65 -15.59
C ASP A 120 -7.59 13.24 -14.16
N TRP A 121 -7.72 11.97 -13.79
CA TRP A 121 -7.43 11.55 -12.42
C TRP A 121 -5.94 11.46 -12.10
N SER A 122 -5.14 10.93 -13.03
CA SER A 122 -3.68 10.93 -12.88
C SER A 122 -3.12 12.36 -12.96
N ILE A 123 -3.76 13.24 -13.72
CA ILE A 123 -3.43 14.66 -13.82
C ILE A 123 -3.73 15.36 -12.48
N GLU A 124 -4.89 15.13 -11.88
CA GLU A 124 -5.29 15.79 -10.63
C GLU A 124 -4.41 15.36 -9.45
N ILE A 125 -4.17 14.07 -9.25
CA ILE A 125 -3.21 13.59 -8.24
C ILE A 125 -1.81 14.13 -8.53
N ASN A 126 -1.36 14.03 -9.76
CA ASN A 126 -0.05 14.54 -10.12
C ASN A 126 0.04 16.05 -9.96
N ARG A 127 -1.05 16.78 -10.20
CA ARG A 127 -1.13 18.24 -9.95
C ARG A 127 -1.03 18.54 -8.45
N THR A 128 -1.78 17.84 -7.60
CA THR A 128 -1.72 17.98 -6.15
C THR A 128 -0.33 17.65 -5.62
N LEU A 129 0.26 16.51 -6.04
CA LEU A 129 1.62 16.14 -5.63
C LEU A 129 2.67 17.13 -6.13
N ARG A 130 2.54 17.67 -7.35
CA ARG A 130 3.45 18.70 -7.86
C ARG A 130 3.33 19.99 -7.08
N ARG A 131 2.10 20.40 -6.71
CA ARG A 131 1.87 21.58 -5.87
C ARG A 131 2.51 21.38 -4.50
N LEU A 132 2.21 20.28 -3.82
CA LEU A 132 2.82 19.95 -2.51
C LEU A 132 4.36 19.91 -2.60
N HIS A 133 4.89 19.28 -3.64
CA HIS A 133 6.34 19.25 -3.86
C HIS A 133 6.90 20.68 -4.01
N SER A 134 6.24 21.53 -4.81
CA SER A 134 6.67 22.92 -5.01
C SER A 134 6.57 23.74 -3.74
N ASP A 135 5.55 23.51 -2.92
CA ASP A 135 5.35 24.22 -1.66
C ASP A 135 6.41 23.82 -0.63
N VAL A 136 6.65 22.50 -0.43
CA VAL A 136 7.71 22.00 0.44
C VAL A 136 9.09 22.45 -0.05
N TYR A 137 9.32 22.41 -1.37
CA TYR A 137 10.58 22.84 -1.96
C TYR A 137 10.85 24.33 -1.69
N ARG A 138 9.84 25.19 -1.86
CA ARG A 138 9.92 26.62 -1.55
C ARG A 138 10.17 26.85 -0.07
N GLN A 139 9.42 26.17 0.80
CA GLN A 139 9.58 26.26 2.26
C GLN A 139 10.99 25.88 2.69
N VAL A 140 11.54 24.80 2.16
CA VAL A 140 12.91 24.35 2.47
C VAL A 140 13.92 25.42 2.08
N ILE A 141 13.83 26.00 0.88
CA ILE A 141 14.74 27.05 0.43
C ILE A 141 14.64 28.27 1.34
N THR A 142 13.43 28.80 1.53
CA THR A 142 13.21 30.00 2.34
C THR A 142 13.77 29.83 3.74
N ASN A 143 13.51 28.70 4.42
CA ASN A 143 14.02 28.48 5.78
C ASN A 143 15.56 28.37 5.82
N ILE A 144 16.20 27.78 4.80
CA ILE A 144 17.66 27.73 4.75
C ILE A 144 18.26 29.14 4.59
N GLU A 145 17.66 29.94 3.71
CA GLU A 145 18.11 31.32 3.46
C GLU A 145 17.88 32.22 4.68
N GLU A 146 16.75 32.08 5.40
CA GLU A 146 16.46 32.78 6.65
C GLU A 146 17.48 32.45 7.76
N LEU A 147 18.02 31.26 7.76
CA LEU A 147 19.06 30.79 8.69
C LEU A 147 20.49 31.10 8.21
N GLY A 148 20.62 31.96 7.22
CA GLY A 148 21.92 32.43 6.69
C GLY A 148 22.61 31.46 5.75
N GLY A 149 21.97 30.34 5.40
CA GLY A 149 22.47 29.39 4.41
C GLY A 149 22.29 29.91 2.98
N THR A 150 22.91 29.20 2.02
CA THR A 150 22.77 29.49 0.60
C THR A 150 22.24 28.24 -0.12
N VAL A 151 21.38 28.42 -1.12
CA VAL A 151 20.83 27.33 -1.92
C VAL A 151 21.05 27.60 -3.40
N ALA A 152 21.77 26.68 -4.06
CA ALA A 152 21.87 26.66 -5.51
C ALA A 152 21.00 25.53 -6.07
N ARG A 153 20.27 25.83 -7.18
CA ARG A 153 19.43 24.82 -7.88
C ARG A 153 20.27 24.16 -8.97
N ASP A 154 20.35 22.84 -8.91
CA ASP A 154 21.10 22.08 -9.89
C ASP A 154 20.15 21.37 -10.87
N GLY A 155 19.96 22.00 -12.03
CA GLY A 155 19.18 21.48 -13.15
C GLY A 155 17.67 21.32 -12.93
N PRO A 156 16.96 20.75 -13.92
CA PRO A 156 15.50 20.62 -13.91
C PRO A 156 14.97 19.50 -13.00
N LYS A 157 15.86 18.69 -12.41
CA LYS A 157 15.50 17.50 -11.64
C LYS A 157 15.28 17.72 -10.15
N GLY A 158 15.31 18.98 -9.68
CA GLY A 158 14.99 19.32 -8.28
C GLY A 158 16.09 18.98 -7.28
N LEU A 159 17.32 18.79 -7.71
CA LEU A 159 18.48 18.72 -6.84
C LEU A 159 18.82 20.13 -6.36
N ILE A 160 19.10 20.27 -5.08
CA ILE A 160 19.57 21.52 -4.47
C ILE A 160 20.94 21.31 -3.85
N THR A 161 21.85 22.24 -4.09
CA THR A 161 23.15 22.29 -3.41
C THR A 161 23.06 23.33 -2.30
N ILE A 162 23.37 22.91 -1.07
CA ILE A 162 23.22 23.70 0.15
C ILE A 162 24.61 24.12 0.61
N ASN A 163 24.81 25.40 0.76
CA ASN A 163 26.09 26.03 1.17
C ASN A 163 27.30 25.68 0.30
N GLY A 164 27.11 25.06 -0.87
CA GLY A 164 28.18 24.46 -1.66
C GLY A 164 28.83 23.22 -1.03
N GLU A 165 28.23 22.66 0.03
CA GLU A 165 28.82 21.57 0.83
C GLU A 165 28.15 20.23 0.58
N PHE A 166 26.83 20.19 0.49
CA PHE A 166 26.08 18.96 0.27
C PHE A 166 24.86 19.17 -0.59
N THR A 167 24.36 18.07 -1.15
CA THR A 167 23.21 18.08 -2.04
C THR A 167 21.98 17.48 -1.38
N GLY A 168 20.81 18.05 -1.67
CA GLY A 168 19.53 17.56 -1.20
C GLY A 168 18.54 17.31 -2.33
N SER A 169 17.63 16.38 -2.12
CA SER A 169 16.45 16.18 -2.97
C SER A 169 15.20 16.00 -2.11
N ILE A 170 14.03 16.32 -2.69
CA ILE A 170 12.74 16.20 -2.00
C ILE A 170 11.90 15.16 -2.73
N VAL A 171 11.34 14.21 -1.98
CA VAL A 171 10.45 13.17 -2.49
C VAL A 171 9.17 13.12 -1.68
N ILE A 172 8.03 13.23 -2.34
CA ILE A 172 6.71 13.12 -1.69
C ILE A 172 6.21 11.68 -1.80
N ALA A 173 5.91 11.05 -0.67
CA ALA A 173 5.34 9.71 -0.59
C ALA A 173 3.87 9.75 -0.19
N ARG A 174 3.02 9.22 -1.06
CA ARG A 174 1.58 9.07 -0.78
C ARG A 174 1.32 7.96 0.22
N CYS A 175 0.33 8.18 1.08
CA CYS A 175 -0.24 7.15 1.91
C CYS A 175 -1.10 6.19 1.06
N LEU A 176 -0.86 4.90 1.23
CA LEU A 176 -1.68 3.83 0.66
C LEU A 176 -2.19 2.96 1.81
N SER A 177 -3.50 2.85 1.95
CA SER A 177 -4.11 1.94 2.91
C SER A 177 -4.07 0.51 2.36
N THR A 178 -3.65 -0.45 3.17
CA THR A 178 -3.70 -1.88 2.82
C THR A 178 -5.03 -2.48 3.26
N ARG A 179 -5.59 -3.37 2.43
CA ARG A 179 -6.82 -4.10 2.76
C ARG A 179 -6.60 -5.10 3.91
N GLY A 180 -7.65 -5.28 4.69
CA GLY A 180 -7.70 -6.31 5.73
C GLY A 180 -7.26 -5.88 7.12
N GLY A 181 -6.73 -4.67 7.30
CA GLY A 181 -6.28 -4.20 8.63
C GLY A 181 -6.05 -2.71 8.75
N GLY A 182 -6.33 -1.94 7.69
CA GLY A 182 -6.13 -0.49 7.70
C GLY A 182 -4.65 -0.06 7.83
N ALA A 183 -3.69 -0.98 7.63
CA ALA A 183 -2.28 -0.65 7.73
C ALA A 183 -1.87 0.34 6.64
N MET A 184 -1.32 1.47 7.05
CA MET A 184 -0.81 2.50 6.15
C MET A 184 0.57 2.12 5.62
N ARG A 185 0.80 2.39 4.33
CA ARG A 185 2.05 2.13 3.62
C ARG A 185 2.40 3.31 2.73
N TRP A 186 3.68 3.60 2.63
CA TRP A 186 4.26 4.59 1.73
C TRP A 186 5.33 3.93 0.87
N THR A 187 5.45 4.37 -0.36
CA THR A 187 6.52 3.91 -1.25
C THR A 187 7.29 5.11 -1.75
N LEU A 188 8.55 5.18 -1.38
CA LEU A 188 9.52 6.12 -1.92
C LEU A 188 10.18 5.52 -3.15
N ARG A 189 10.34 6.33 -4.17
CA ARG A 189 11.22 6.04 -5.31
C ARG A 189 12.37 7.04 -5.24
N LEU A 190 13.55 6.52 -4.93
CA LEU A 190 14.76 7.31 -4.84
C LEU A 190 15.42 7.34 -6.22
N ASP A 191 15.75 8.52 -6.72
CA ASP A 191 16.44 8.65 -7.99
C ASP A 191 17.94 8.34 -7.77
N THR A 192 18.32 7.11 -8.13
CA THR A 192 19.69 6.64 -8.01
C THR A 192 20.66 7.33 -8.97
N ALA A 193 20.15 8.05 -9.98
CA ALA A 193 20.98 8.80 -10.90
C ALA A 193 21.37 10.18 -10.36
N LEU A 194 20.53 10.81 -9.54
CA LEU A 194 20.82 12.10 -8.92
C LEU A 194 21.78 12.00 -7.74
N ARG A 195 21.79 10.89 -7.02
CA ARG A 195 22.62 10.62 -5.84
C ARG A 195 22.76 11.81 -4.89
N PRO A 196 21.65 12.38 -4.38
CA PRO A 196 21.73 13.46 -3.41
C PRO A 196 22.36 12.94 -2.13
N ASP A 197 23.15 13.76 -1.43
CA ASP A 197 23.74 13.37 -0.14
C ASP A 197 22.64 13.10 0.90
N ILE A 198 21.54 13.89 0.87
CA ILE A 198 20.37 13.71 1.73
C ILE A 198 19.09 13.76 0.89
N THR A 199 18.25 12.73 1.01
CA THR A 199 16.89 12.78 0.48
C THR A 199 15.90 13.14 1.59
N ILE A 200 15.20 14.26 1.44
CA ILE A 200 14.06 14.64 2.27
C ILE A 200 12.83 13.93 1.74
N ALA A 201 12.41 12.89 2.45
CA ALA A 201 11.21 12.16 2.08
C ALA A 201 10.03 12.62 2.97
N VAL A 202 9.00 13.18 2.34
CA VAL A 202 7.79 13.66 3.01
C VAL A 202 6.74 12.56 2.94
N ARG A 203 6.34 11.99 4.07
CA ARG A 203 5.17 11.11 4.12
C ARG A 203 3.91 11.95 4.25
N LEU A 204 2.94 11.68 3.39
CA LEU A 204 1.64 12.34 3.49
C LEU A 204 0.73 11.62 4.48
N ALA A 205 -0.15 12.37 5.09
CA ALA A 205 -1.24 11.87 5.92
C ALA A 205 -2.19 10.94 5.12
N PRO A 206 -3.10 10.20 5.77
CA PRO A 206 -4.00 9.27 5.09
C PRO A 206 -4.86 9.90 3.99
N ASP A 207 -5.20 11.17 4.11
CA ASP A 207 -5.93 11.98 3.12
C ASP A 207 -5.08 12.34 1.90
N ASN A 208 -3.75 12.25 2.01
CA ASN A 208 -2.78 12.69 1.01
C ASN A 208 -2.79 14.20 0.71
N GLU A 209 -3.28 15.01 1.61
CA GLU A 209 -3.37 16.47 1.46
C GLU A 209 -2.28 17.21 2.23
N GLN A 210 -1.82 16.64 3.34
CA GLN A 210 -0.86 17.28 4.24
C GLN A 210 0.32 16.37 4.56
N PRO A 211 1.50 16.93 4.88
CA PRO A 211 2.62 16.17 5.46
C PRO A 211 2.23 15.55 6.80
N LEU A 212 2.58 14.27 6.99
CA LEU A 212 2.47 13.57 8.26
C LEU A 212 3.76 13.70 9.07
N ASP A 213 4.87 13.42 8.43
CA ASP A 213 6.23 13.48 8.97
C ASP A 213 7.27 13.40 7.85
N TYR A 214 8.54 13.43 8.23
CA TYR A 214 9.66 13.55 7.33
C TYR A 214 10.70 12.47 7.64
N TYR A 215 11.38 11.99 6.59
CA TYR A 215 12.57 11.18 6.73
C TYR A 215 13.75 11.90 6.09
N LEU A 216 14.83 12.05 6.84
CA LEU A 216 16.11 12.56 6.31
C LEU A 216 16.99 11.36 6.00
N LEU A 217 17.03 10.96 4.74
CA LEU A 217 17.66 9.72 4.28
C LEU A 217 19.03 10.02 3.68
N PRO A 218 20.14 9.77 4.40
CA PRO A 218 21.48 9.96 3.85
C PRO A 218 21.80 8.86 2.83
N GLN A 219 22.44 9.24 1.72
CA GLN A 219 22.81 8.32 0.66
C GLN A 219 23.79 7.24 1.14
N ILE A 220 24.64 7.58 2.09
CA ILE A 220 25.62 6.65 2.63
C ILE A 220 24.97 5.40 3.24
N ASP A 221 23.79 5.56 3.88
CA ASP A 221 23.08 4.49 4.55
C ASP A 221 21.99 3.87 3.68
N ILE A 222 21.39 4.65 2.78
CA ILE A 222 20.24 4.24 1.97
C ILE A 222 20.61 4.10 0.50
N LYS A 223 20.99 2.90 0.09
CA LYS A 223 21.39 2.57 -1.28
C LYS A 223 20.24 2.03 -2.16
N ALA A 224 19.06 1.84 -1.59
CA ALA A 224 17.92 1.26 -2.31
C ALA A 224 17.29 2.29 -3.26
N SER A 225 16.96 1.87 -4.50
CA SER A 225 16.18 2.70 -5.44
C SER A 225 14.71 2.81 -5.07
N ARG A 226 14.24 1.93 -4.19
CA ARG A 226 12.86 1.90 -3.72
C ARG A 226 12.82 1.51 -2.25
N LEU A 227 12.15 2.34 -1.45
CA LEU A 227 11.95 2.10 -0.04
C LEU A 227 10.44 2.00 0.26
N ARG A 228 10.06 0.97 1.01
CA ARG A 228 8.68 0.80 1.52
C ARG A 228 8.67 1.14 2.99
N ILE A 229 7.84 2.11 3.36
CA ILE A 229 7.71 2.60 4.72
C ILE A 229 6.34 2.18 5.26
N ALA A 230 6.31 1.66 6.46
CA ALA A 230 5.11 1.37 7.23
C ALA A 230 4.80 2.53 8.19
N GLN A 231 3.70 2.42 8.93
CA GLN A 231 3.38 3.38 10.01
C GLN A 231 4.42 3.32 11.13
N ARG A 232 4.90 2.10 11.45
CA ARG A 232 6.03 1.86 12.35
C ARG A 232 7.01 0.96 11.61
N ASN A 233 8.27 1.31 11.64
CA ASN A 233 9.34 0.59 10.96
C ASN A 233 10.33 0.00 11.95
N ALA A 234 11.32 -0.74 11.45
CA ALA A 234 12.44 -1.15 12.28
C ALA A 234 13.24 0.09 12.75
N ILE A 235 13.84 -0.02 13.93
CA ILE A 235 14.51 1.09 14.63
C ILE A 235 15.55 1.81 13.77
N PHE A 236 16.27 1.10 12.92
CA PHE A 236 17.28 1.67 12.02
C PHE A 236 16.70 2.62 10.98
N LEU A 237 15.43 2.43 10.56
CA LEU A 237 14.77 3.33 9.61
C LEU A 237 14.05 4.46 10.35
N ASP A 238 13.43 4.19 11.48
CA ASP A 238 12.74 5.21 12.27
C ASP A 238 13.72 6.17 12.96
N ALA A 239 15.02 5.84 13.02
CA ALA A 239 16.08 6.76 13.44
C ALA A 239 16.21 7.99 12.50
N TYR A 240 15.79 7.87 11.24
CA TYR A 240 15.80 8.98 10.27
C TYR A 240 14.47 9.72 10.19
N ARG A 241 13.51 9.38 11.04
CA ARG A 241 12.17 9.96 11.08
C ARG A 241 12.12 11.16 12.02
N PHE A 242 11.53 12.25 11.53
CA PHE A 242 11.36 13.50 12.25
C PHE A 242 9.94 14.05 12.05
N ASP A 243 9.38 14.65 13.08
CA ASP A 243 8.07 15.30 13.00
C ASP A 243 8.13 16.65 12.26
N SER A 244 9.35 17.21 12.10
CA SER A 244 9.59 18.46 11.39
C SER A 244 10.96 18.44 10.68
N LEU A 245 11.18 19.41 9.80
CA LEU A 245 12.48 19.61 9.12
C LEU A 245 13.50 20.40 9.95
N HIS A 246 13.23 20.66 11.24
CA HIS A 246 14.09 21.47 12.08
C HIS A 246 15.56 21.00 12.09
N ARG A 247 15.78 19.69 12.23
CA ARG A 247 17.12 19.09 12.18
C ARG A 247 17.84 19.31 10.84
N PHE A 248 17.10 19.29 9.75
CA PHE A 248 17.67 19.60 8.43
C PHE A 248 18.07 21.06 8.34
N PHE A 249 17.28 21.96 8.91
CA PHE A 249 17.61 23.38 8.96
C PHE A 249 18.81 23.69 9.86
N GLU A 250 18.93 22.99 11.00
CA GLU A 250 20.09 23.13 11.88
C GLU A 250 21.42 22.82 11.18
N ILE A 251 21.49 21.74 10.40
CA ILE A 251 22.71 21.39 9.64
C ILE A 251 22.97 22.31 8.45
N SER A 252 21.93 23.00 7.98
CA SER A 252 22.00 23.94 6.86
C SER A 252 22.30 25.38 7.32
N ALA A 253 22.10 25.67 8.60
CA ALA A 253 22.27 27.03 9.15
C ALA A 253 23.75 27.49 9.08
N ARG A 254 23.95 28.77 8.83
CA ARG A 254 25.26 29.42 8.83
C ARG A 254 25.22 30.71 9.65
N THR A 255 26.15 30.81 10.57
CA THR A 255 26.37 32.03 11.33
C THR A 255 27.60 32.73 10.78
N ARG A 256 27.47 33.96 10.33
CA ARG A 256 28.64 34.75 9.93
C ARG A 256 29.42 35.11 11.18
N LEU A 257 30.64 34.62 11.29
CA LEU A 257 31.57 35.08 12.31
C LEU A 257 31.86 36.54 12.02
N ARG A 258 31.52 37.44 12.94
CA ARG A 258 32.06 38.82 12.94
C ARG A 258 33.50 38.70 13.38
N ILE A 259 34.43 38.88 12.47
CA ILE A 259 35.82 39.15 12.83
C ILE A 259 35.81 40.52 13.47
N ALA A 260 36.13 40.59 14.75
CA ALA A 260 36.37 41.88 15.41
C ALA A 260 37.62 42.48 14.78
N GLU A 261 37.47 43.66 14.18
CA GLU A 261 38.60 44.50 13.75
C GLU A 261 39.41 45.00 14.93
#